data_efdb618b45d4fd6c6a77f4846a5fe384
#
_entry.id   efdb618b45d4fd6c6a77f4846a5fe384
#
_cell.length_a   1.000
_cell.length_b   1.000
_cell.length_c   1.000
_cell.angle_alpha   90.00
_cell.angle_beta   90.00
_cell.angle_gamma   90.00
#
_symmetry.space_group_name_H-M   'P 1'
#
loop_
_entity.id
_entity.type
_entity.pdbx_description
1 polymer ?
#
loop_
_entity_poly.entity_id
_entity_poly.type
_entity_poly.pdbx_seq_one_letter_code
_entity_poly.pdbx_strand_id
1 'polypeptide(L)'
;MTTNPYAAPKAAVADEAIVLNADFVPGGQSRPAGNGWSWIAEGWELFKRQPGLWIGMVLLAAVIFIAASLIPIVGPLATTLFGPVFAAGVMVGCKTLDSGGELELGHLFAGFRERTGTLIAVGALYLAATVVVIVVVSLVMGVGMMTMMGAGDPQEVAAMGMTILLAVLIMFALLLPAVMAIWLAAPLVVFHEHGAIEAMKGSFAGCLKNILPFLVYSVVLFVFAIAATLPLMLGWLVLGPVFAASVYASYRDIYLKLRQ
;
A
#
# COMPACT_ATOMS: atom_id res chain seq x y z
N MET A 1 41.87 -12.70 -36.24
CA MET A 1 40.70 -12.72 -35.33
C MET A 1 39.53 -12.10 -36.07
N THR A 2 38.65 -12.93 -36.61
CA THR A 2 37.48 -12.48 -37.40
C THR A 2 36.33 -12.14 -36.44
N THR A 3 36.08 -10.87 -36.28
CA THR A 3 34.86 -10.40 -35.60
C THR A 3 33.64 -10.77 -36.46
N ASN A 4 32.75 -11.59 -35.91
CA ASN A 4 31.47 -11.93 -36.58
C ASN A 4 30.58 -10.70 -36.66
N PRO A 5 30.31 -10.10 -37.84
CA PRO A 5 29.47 -8.92 -37.98
C PRO A 5 27.97 -9.17 -37.72
N TYR A 6 27.57 -10.44 -37.54
CA TYR A 6 26.21 -10.85 -37.16
C TYR A 6 26.06 -11.27 -35.71
N ALA A 7 27.07 -11.01 -34.85
CA ALA A 7 26.88 -11.21 -33.44
C ALA A 7 25.78 -10.24 -32.98
N ALA A 8 24.70 -10.80 -32.44
CA ALA A 8 23.61 -9.99 -31.86
C ALA A 8 24.23 -9.01 -30.84
N PRO A 9 23.75 -7.73 -30.82
CA PRO A 9 24.20 -6.80 -29.80
C PRO A 9 24.04 -7.47 -28.42
N LYS A 10 25.08 -7.44 -27.61
CA LYS A 10 24.95 -7.78 -26.19
C LYS A 10 24.07 -6.67 -25.57
N ALA A 11 22.76 -6.78 -25.78
CA ALA A 11 21.80 -5.99 -25.03
C ALA A 11 22.10 -6.24 -23.56
N ALA A 12 22.09 -5.18 -22.79
CA ALA A 12 22.32 -5.24 -21.36
C ALA A 12 21.23 -6.09 -20.68
N VAL A 13 21.46 -7.39 -20.58
CA VAL A 13 20.61 -8.36 -19.85
C VAL A 13 20.89 -8.26 -18.35
N ALA A 14 21.56 -7.18 -17.90
CA ALA A 14 21.97 -7.03 -16.51
C ALA A 14 20.80 -6.80 -15.55
N ASP A 15 19.71 -6.18 -16.00
CA ASP A 15 18.58 -5.85 -15.11
C ASP A 15 17.59 -7.01 -14.92
N GLU A 16 17.40 -7.88 -15.91
CA GLU A 16 16.58 -9.10 -15.77
C GLU A 16 17.15 -10.10 -14.76
N ALA A 17 18.49 -10.15 -14.66
CA ALA A 17 19.18 -11.06 -13.74
C ALA A 17 19.01 -10.66 -12.26
N ILE A 18 18.73 -9.39 -11.95
CA ILE A 18 18.70 -8.89 -10.58
C ILE A 18 17.47 -9.39 -9.83
N VAL A 19 16.29 -9.42 -10.47
CA VAL A 19 15.05 -9.87 -9.83
C VAL A 19 14.95 -11.40 -9.77
N LEU A 20 15.53 -12.11 -10.75
CA LEU A 20 15.56 -13.59 -10.80
C LEU A 20 16.54 -14.22 -9.80
N ASN A 21 17.51 -13.47 -9.26
CA ASN A 21 18.53 -13.94 -8.33
C ASN A 21 18.39 -13.39 -6.91
N ALA A 22 17.19 -13.03 -6.49
CA ALA A 22 16.92 -12.56 -5.13
C ALA A 22 16.29 -13.66 -4.28
N ASP A 23 16.87 -13.90 -3.10
CA ASP A 23 16.30 -14.82 -2.11
C ASP A 23 15.23 -14.09 -1.27
N PHE A 24 14.09 -14.75 -1.08
CA PHE A 24 13.05 -14.26 -0.17
C PHE A 24 13.51 -14.38 1.28
N VAL A 25 13.32 -13.31 2.05
CA VAL A 25 13.63 -13.25 3.49
C VAL A 25 12.32 -13.34 4.29
N PRO A 26 11.98 -14.49 4.88
CA PRO A 26 10.76 -14.64 5.68
C PRO A 26 10.73 -13.65 6.84
N GLY A 27 9.61 -12.94 7.00
CA GLY A 27 9.44 -11.91 8.04
C GLY A 27 10.22 -10.62 7.82
N GLY A 28 10.85 -10.46 6.65
CA GLY A 28 11.53 -9.24 6.23
C GLY A 28 12.81 -8.93 7.02
N GLN A 29 13.62 -8.02 6.49
CA GLN A 29 14.86 -7.52 7.08
C GLN A 29 14.69 -6.06 7.53
N SER A 30 15.48 -5.62 8.53
CA SER A 30 15.50 -4.23 8.99
C SER A 30 16.33 -3.38 8.02
N ARG A 31 15.87 -2.16 7.78
CA ARG A 31 16.51 -1.19 6.89
C ARG A 31 16.79 0.13 7.63
N PRO A 32 17.82 0.88 7.23
CA PRO A 32 18.08 2.22 7.75
C PRO A 32 16.92 3.17 7.51
N ALA A 33 16.73 4.17 8.37
CA ALA A 33 15.65 5.15 8.27
C ALA A 33 15.61 5.88 6.91
N GLY A 34 16.78 6.16 6.31
CA GLY A 34 16.89 6.82 5.00
C GLY A 34 16.26 6.05 3.84
N ASN A 35 16.06 4.73 3.98
CA ASN A 35 15.42 3.93 2.93
C ASN A 35 13.98 4.35 2.66
N GLY A 36 13.31 4.99 3.64
CA GLY A 36 11.99 5.58 3.42
C GLY A 36 11.97 6.60 2.29
N TRP A 37 13.02 7.42 2.13
CA TRP A 37 13.19 8.29 0.96
C TRP A 37 13.54 7.50 -0.31
N SER A 38 14.44 6.52 -0.20
CA SER A 38 14.87 5.71 -1.34
C SER A 38 13.71 4.99 -2.02
N TRP A 39 12.75 4.48 -1.25
CA TRP A 39 11.54 3.85 -1.80
C TRP A 39 10.71 4.79 -2.66
N ILE A 40 10.59 6.07 -2.27
CA ILE A 40 9.88 7.09 -3.06
C ILE A 40 10.68 7.41 -4.32
N ALA A 41 12.00 7.56 -4.21
CA ALA A 41 12.88 7.81 -5.34
C ALA A 41 12.84 6.67 -6.37
N GLU A 42 12.87 5.41 -5.92
CA GLU A 42 12.72 4.23 -6.79
C GLU A 42 11.33 4.17 -7.43
N GLY A 43 10.27 4.50 -6.67
CA GLY A 43 8.91 4.63 -7.21
C GLY A 43 8.83 5.68 -8.32
N TRP A 44 9.54 6.79 -8.17
CA TRP A 44 9.65 7.83 -9.19
C TRP A 44 10.39 7.32 -10.45
N GLU A 45 11.47 6.53 -10.29
CA GLU A 45 12.18 5.92 -11.42
C GLU A 45 11.28 4.96 -12.21
N LEU A 46 10.49 4.12 -11.52
CA LEU A 46 9.51 3.23 -12.16
C LEU A 46 8.41 4.03 -12.89
N PHE A 47 7.91 5.11 -12.28
CA PHE A 47 6.93 5.97 -12.92
C PHE A 47 7.46 6.59 -14.23
N LYS A 48 8.70 7.09 -14.22
CA LYS A 48 9.33 7.75 -15.39
C LYS A 48 9.50 6.82 -16.58
N ARG A 49 9.53 5.50 -16.39
CA ARG A 49 9.67 4.55 -17.51
C ARG A 49 8.47 4.61 -18.46
N GLN A 50 7.24 4.72 -17.93
CA GLN A 50 6.01 4.76 -18.74
C GLN A 50 4.91 5.65 -18.11
N PRO A 51 5.12 6.96 -18.00
CA PRO A 51 4.24 7.86 -17.24
C PRO A 51 2.80 7.89 -17.78
N GLY A 52 2.62 7.80 -19.10
CA GLY A 52 1.28 7.81 -19.72
C GLY A 52 0.44 6.60 -19.31
N LEU A 53 1.02 5.40 -19.27
CA LEU A 53 0.32 4.17 -18.85
C LEU A 53 0.04 4.18 -17.34
N TRP A 54 0.95 4.72 -16.55
CA TRP A 54 0.72 4.91 -15.12
C TRP A 54 -0.46 5.84 -14.83
N ILE A 55 -0.52 6.99 -15.51
CA ILE A 55 -1.64 7.92 -15.38
C ILE A 55 -2.93 7.26 -15.85
N GLY A 56 -2.90 6.53 -16.99
CA GLY A 56 -4.05 5.77 -17.49
C GLY A 56 -4.54 4.73 -16.47
N MET A 57 -3.64 4.01 -15.81
CA MET A 57 -3.98 3.02 -14.77
C MET A 57 -4.64 3.68 -13.55
N VAL A 58 -4.11 4.83 -13.08
CA VAL A 58 -4.70 5.58 -11.96
C VAL A 58 -6.08 6.13 -12.34
N LEU A 59 -6.25 6.68 -13.53
CA LEU A 59 -7.55 7.16 -14.00
C LEU A 59 -8.56 6.02 -14.11
N LEU A 60 -8.16 4.87 -14.66
CA LEU A 60 -9.02 3.68 -14.74
C LEU A 60 -9.43 3.20 -13.33
N ALA A 61 -8.48 3.10 -12.40
CA ALA A 61 -8.77 2.75 -11.02
C ALA A 61 -9.71 3.77 -10.36
N ALA A 62 -9.46 5.08 -10.56
CA ALA A 62 -10.31 6.14 -10.03
C ALA A 62 -11.75 6.03 -10.54
N VAL A 63 -11.95 5.79 -11.84
CA VAL A 63 -13.28 5.58 -12.41
C VAL A 63 -13.99 4.39 -11.77
N ILE A 64 -13.29 3.26 -11.60
CA ILE A 64 -13.85 2.05 -10.96
C ILE A 64 -14.25 2.34 -9.50
N PHE A 65 -13.37 2.97 -8.72
CA PHE A 65 -13.64 3.25 -7.32
C PHE A 65 -14.71 4.34 -7.13
N ILE A 66 -14.75 5.38 -7.97
CA ILE A 66 -15.80 6.39 -7.97
C ILE A 66 -17.15 5.73 -8.33
N ALA A 67 -17.21 4.94 -9.40
CA ALA A 67 -18.43 4.23 -9.78
C ALA A 67 -18.93 3.29 -8.66
N ALA A 68 -18.03 2.57 -8.01
CA ALA A 68 -18.38 1.75 -6.85
C ALA A 68 -18.94 2.61 -5.70
N SER A 69 -18.31 3.75 -5.40
CA SER A 69 -18.71 4.63 -4.28
C SER A 69 -20.11 5.24 -4.44
N LEU A 70 -20.65 5.27 -5.65
CA LEU A 70 -22.03 5.72 -5.90
C LEU A 70 -23.09 4.77 -5.32
N ILE A 71 -22.72 3.54 -4.98
CA ILE A 71 -23.61 2.57 -4.36
C ILE A 71 -23.41 2.61 -2.84
N PRO A 72 -24.34 3.20 -2.06
CA PRO A 72 -24.18 3.30 -0.62
C PRO A 72 -24.01 1.91 0.01
N ILE A 73 -23.18 1.82 1.05
CA ILE A 73 -22.82 0.60 1.80
C ILE A 73 -22.06 -0.42 0.95
N VAL A 74 -22.59 -0.81 -0.21
CA VAL A 74 -21.98 -1.84 -1.07
C VAL A 74 -20.63 -1.36 -1.64
N GLY A 75 -20.54 -0.10 -2.06
CA GLY A 75 -19.32 0.47 -2.63
C GLY A 75 -18.14 0.43 -1.67
N PRO A 76 -18.22 1.01 -0.47
CA PRO A 76 -17.16 0.93 0.54
C PRO A 76 -16.79 -0.51 0.93
N LEU A 77 -17.77 -1.41 1.01
CA LEU A 77 -17.51 -2.84 1.27
C LEU A 77 -16.73 -3.47 0.11
N ALA A 78 -17.19 -3.27 -1.12
CA ALA A 78 -16.53 -3.78 -2.31
C ALA A 78 -15.10 -3.25 -2.45
N THR A 79 -14.89 -1.94 -2.27
CA THR A 79 -13.55 -1.33 -2.37
C THR A 79 -12.60 -1.86 -1.30
N THR A 80 -13.08 -2.14 -0.09
CA THR A 80 -12.27 -2.75 0.98
C THR A 80 -11.93 -4.21 0.66
N LEU A 81 -12.88 -4.99 0.16
CA LEU A 81 -12.67 -6.40 -0.17
C LEU A 81 -11.76 -6.59 -1.39
N PHE A 82 -11.97 -5.80 -2.44
CA PHE A 82 -11.22 -5.91 -3.69
C PHE A 82 -9.97 -5.03 -3.75
N GLY A 83 -9.77 -4.13 -2.78
CA GLY A 83 -8.58 -3.30 -2.69
C GLY A 83 -7.26 -4.09 -2.79
N PRO A 84 -7.08 -5.18 -2.01
CA PRO A 84 -5.89 -6.03 -2.13
C PRO A 84 -5.74 -6.71 -3.50
N VAL A 85 -6.86 -6.99 -4.21
CA VAL A 85 -6.82 -7.57 -5.55
C VAL A 85 -6.26 -6.58 -6.56
N PHE A 86 -6.72 -5.33 -6.53
CA PHE A 86 -6.18 -4.25 -7.37
C PHE A 86 -4.73 -3.91 -7.00
N ALA A 87 -4.41 -3.87 -5.71
CA ALA A 87 -3.04 -3.65 -5.24
C ALA A 87 -2.10 -4.75 -5.78
N ALA A 88 -2.50 -6.01 -5.74
CA ALA A 88 -1.75 -7.12 -6.31
C ALA A 88 -1.51 -6.95 -7.81
N GLY A 89 -2.52 -6.52 -8.56
CA GLY A 89 -2.38 -6.21 -9.99
C GLY A 89 -1.33 -5.13 -10.25
N VAL A 90 -1.37 -4.05 -9.47
CA VAL A 90 -0.35 -2.98 -9.55
C VAL A 90 1.06 -3.52 -9.21
N MET A 91 1.19 -4.39 -8.20
CA MET A 91 2.48 -5.02 -7.85
C MET A 91 3.03 -5.88 -8.99
N VAL A 92 2.16 -6.63 -9.71
CA VAL A 92 2.54 -7.40 -10.91
C VAL A 92 3.05 -6.45 -12.00
N GLY A 93 2.36 -5.33 -12.27
CA GLY A 93 2.81 -4.31 -13.20
C GLY A 93 4.17 -3.70 -12.81
N CYS A 94 4.38 -3.40 -11.52
CA CYS A 94 5.68 -2.92 -11.03
C CYS A 94 6.79 -3.93 -11.27
N LYS A 95 6.55 -5.21 -10.98
CA LYS A 95 7.52 -6.29 -11.20
C LYS A 95 7.86 -6.44 -12.69
N THR A 96 6.86 -6.36 -13.56
CA THR A 96 7.08 -6.41 -15.01
C THR A 96 7.98 -5.27 -15.48
N LEU A 97 7.70 -4.02 -15.04
CA LEU A 97 8.56 -2.88 -15.35
C LEU A 97 9.98 -3.04 -14.79
N ASP A 98 10.11 -3.53 -13.55
CA ASP A 98 11.39 -3.70 -12.88
C ASP A 98 12.25 -4.76 -13.60
N SER A 99 11.61 -5.77 -14.19
CA SER A 99 12.24 -6.81 -15.01
C SER A 99 12.50 -6.39 -16.48
N GLY A 100 12.32 -5.11 -16.82
CA GLY A 100 12.57 -4.61 -18.17
C GLY A 100 11.42 -4.81 -19.17
N GLY A 101 10.27 -5.33 -18.72
CA GLY A 101 9.05 -5.45 -19.53
C GLY A 101 8.24 -4.14 -19.62
N GLU A 102 7.08 -4.21 -20.23
CA GLU A 102 6.19 -3.07 -20.42
C GLU A 102 5.01 -3.11 -19.47
N LEU A 103 4.61 -1.94 -18.94
CA LEU A 103 3.39 -1.79 -18.18
C LEU A 103 2.18 -1.82 -19.12
N GLU A 104 1.14 -2.53 -18.73
CA GLU A 104 -0.13 -2.58 -19.45
C GLU A 104 -1.28 -2.22 -18.51
N LEU A 105 -2.33 -1.59 -19.04
CA LEU A 105 -3.56 -1.32 -18.26
C LEU A 105 -4.19 -2.62 -17.72
N GLY A 106 -4.00 -3.74 -18.42
CA GLY A 106 -4.44 -5.07 -18.01
C GLY A 106 -3.83 -5.54 -16.70
N HIS A 107 -2.63 -5.06 -16.34
CA HIS A 107 -2.00 -5.39 -15.07
C HIS A 107 -2.86 -4.99 -13.86
N LEU A 108 -3.66 -3.91 -13.95
CA LEU A 108 -4.58 -3.53 -12.87
C LEU A 108 -5.51 -4.69 -12.44
N PHE A 109 -5.83 -5.58 -13.38
CA PHE A 109 -6.71 -6.73 -13.17
C PHE A 109 -5.96 -8.06 -12.98
N ALA A 110 -4.63 -8.06 -12.94
CA ALA A 110 -3.85 -9.29 -12.78
C ALA A 110 -4.18 -10.02 -11.47
N GLY A 111 -4.45 -9.29 -10.38
CA GLY A 111 -4.87 -9.88 -9.12
C GLY A 111 -6.17 -10.69 -9.17
N PHE A 112 -7.01 -10.49 -10.20
CA PHE A 112 -8.20 -11.32 -10.43
C PHE A 112 -7.90 -12.66 -11.11
N ARG A 113 -6.69 -12.84 -11.63
CA ARG A 113 -6.25 -14.09 -12.25
C ARG A 113 -5.39 -14.92 -11.32
N GLU A 114 -4.74 -14.26 -10.36
CA GLU A 114 -3.78 -14.88 -9.44
C GLU A 114 -4.26 -14.77 -8.00
N ARG A 115 -4.57 -15.92 -7.37
CA ARG A 115 -4.89 -16.01 -5.93
C ARG A 115 -6.00 -15.08 -5.43
N THR A 116 -6.97 -14.76 -6.28
CA THR A 116 -8.08 -13.83 -5.99
C THR A 116 -8.77 -14.12 -4.67
N GLY A 117 -9.09 -15.38 -4.38
CA GLY A 117 -9.74 -15.78 -3.12
C GLY A 117 -8.91 -15.43 -1.88
N THR A 118 -7.59 -15.63 -1.95
CA THR A 118 -6.67 -15.27 -0.86
C THR A 118 -6.58 -13.74 -0.67
N LEU A 119 -6.56 -12.97 -1.77
CA LEU A 119 -6.55 -11.52 -1.72
C LEU A 119 -7.86 -10.95 -1.17
N ILE A 120 -9.01 -11.50 -1.56
CA ILE A 120 -10.31 -11.15 -0.97
C ILE A 120 -10.35 -11.51 0.51
N ALA A 121 -9.76 -12.63 0.93
CA ALA A 121 -9.67 -12.99 2.34
C ALA A 121 -8.81 -12.00 3.14
N VAL A 122 -7.73 -11.44 2.57
CA VAL A 122 -6.97 -10.32 3.16
C VAL A 122 -7.88 -9.11 3.35
N GLY A 123 -8.64 -8.73 2.32
CA GLY A 123 -9.61 -7.63 2.39
C GLY A 123 -10.70 -7.87 3.45
N ALA A 124 -11.22 -9.10 3.55
CA ALA A 124 -12.23 -9.47 4.54
C ALA A 124 -11.69 -9.41 5.99
N LEU A 125 -10.47 -9.89 6.22
CA LEU A 125 -9.82 -9.79 7.52
C LEU A 125 -9.56 -8.33 7.92
N TYR A 126 -9.12 -7.50 6.96
CA TYR A 126 -8.96 -6.06 7.19
C TYR A 126 -10.30 -5.37 7.46
N LEU A 127 -11.35 -5.71 6.73
CA LEU A 127 -12.71 -5.23 6.98
C LEU A 127 -13.18 -5.60 8.39
N ALA A 128 -13.00 -6.86 8.80
CA ALA A 128 -13.35 -7.30 10.15
C ALA A 128 -12.60 -6.51 11.23
N ALA A 129 -11.28 -6.29 11.05
CA ALA A 129 -10.50 -5.45 11.96
C ALA A 129 -11.02 -4.01 12.00
N THR A 130 -11.35 -3.41 10.85
CA THR A 130 -11.90 -2.06 10.78
C THR A 130 -13.26 -1.96 11.47
N VAL A 131 -14.15 -2.95 11.32
CA VAL A 131 -15.43 -3.01 12.03
C VAL A 131 -15.23 -3.05 13.54
N VAL A 132 -14.28 -3.84 14.03
CA VAL A 132 -13.93 -3.87 15.47
C VAL A 132 -13.47 -2.47 15.94
N VAL A 133 -12.61 -1.80 15.17
CA VAL A 133 -12.17 -0.43 15.51
C VAL A 133 -13.37 0.53 15.58
N ILE A 134 -14.25 0.51 14.57
CA ILE A 134 -15.45 1.37 14.55
C ILE A 134 -16.33 1.10 15.77
N VAL A 135 -16.60 -0.16 16.11
CA VAL A 135 -17.42 -0.53 17.27
C VAL A 135 -16.80 -0.02 18.56
N VAL A 136 -15.50 -0.25 18.77
CA VAL A 136 -14.81 0.20 20.00
C VAL A 136 -14.82 1.72 20.11
N VAL A 137 -14.50 2.43 19.04
CA VAL A 137 -14.52 3.92 19.02
C VAL A 137 -15.94 4.44 19.25
N SER A 138 -16.94 3.83 18.62
CA SER A 138 -18.36 4.23 18.80
C SER A 138 -18.84 4.02 20.23
N LEU A 139 -18.43 2.94 20.90
CA LEU A 139 -18.73 2.70 22.31
C LEU A 139 -18.10 3.76 23.21
N VAL A 140 -16.83 4.09 23.01
CA VAL A 140 -16.12 5.14 23.77
C VAL A 140 -16.80 6.50 23.58
N MET A 141 -17.11 6.86 22.33
CA MET A 141 -17.82 8.11 22.03
C MET A 141 -19.23 8.13 22.58
N GLY A 142 -19.95 7.01 22.52
CA GLY A 142 -21.31 6.89 23.06
C GLY A 142 -21.35 7.11 24.58
N VAL A 143 -20.40 6.53 25.32
CA VAL A 143 -20.27 6.77 26.77
C VAL A 143 -20.01 8.25 27.05
N GLY A 144 -19.08 8.90 26.33
CA GLY A 144 -18.81 10.32 26.47
C GLY A 144 -20.01 11.21 26.16
N MET A 145 -20.81 10.84 25.16
CA MET A 145 -22.03 11.59 24.80
C MET A 145 -23.12 11.45 25.86
N MET A 146 -23.25 10.29 26.50
CA MET A 146 -24.20 10.08 27.59
C MET A 146 -23.87 10.94 28.83
N THR A 147 -22.58 11.20 29.11
CA THR A 147 -22.17 12.06 30.22
C THR A 147 -22.52 13.54 30.00
N MET A 148 -22.65 13.99 28.74
CA MET A 148 -22.99 15.36 28.36
C MET A 148 -24.50 15.65 28.38
N MET A 149 -25.38 14.66 28.49
CA MET A 149 -26.84 14.88 28.44
C MET A 149 -27.40 15.56 29.71
N GLY A 150 -26.56 15.93 30.67
CA GLY A 150 -26.96 16.40 31.98
C GLY A 150 -26.93 17.91 32.23
N ALA A 151 -26.01 18.69 31.62
CA ALA A 151 -25.92 20.13 31.87
C ALA A 151 -24.84 20.82 31.00
N GLY A 152 -24.89 22.12 30.85
CA GLY A 152 -23.88 22.95 30.16
C GLY A 152 -22.72 23.40 31.06
N ASP A 153 -22.20 22.54 31.94
CA ASP A 153 -21.10 22.85 32.82
C ASP A 153 -19.74 22.79 32.09
N PRO A 154 -18.82 23.75 32.32
CA PRO A 154 -17.45 23.71 31.76
C PRO A 154 -16.68 22.41 32.02
N GLN A 155 -16.96 21.71 33.13
CA GLN A 155 -16.37 20.40 33.42
C GLN A 155 -16.78 19.31 32.43
N GLU A 156 -18.02 19.35 31.94
CA GLU A 156 -18.53 18.38 30.97
C GLU A 156 -17.93 18.61 29.58
N VAL A 157 -17.68 19.85 29.18
CA VAL A 157 -16.97 20.20 27.94
C VAL A 157 -15.53 19.65 27.97
N ALA A 158 -14.85 19.78 29.12
CA ALA A 158 -13.50 19.21 29.32
C ALA A 158 -13.51 17.68 29.28
N ALA A 159 -14.52 17.04 29.88
CA ALA A 159 -14.70 15.59 29.85
C ALA A 159 -14.93 15.06 28.43
N MET A 160 -15.72 15.77 27.60
CA MET A 160 -15.91 15.43 26.20
C MET A 160 -14.59 15.56 25.41
N GLY A 161 -13.80 16.62 25.62
CA GLY A 161 -12.49 16.77 25.00
C GLY A 161 -11.57 15.58 25.31
N MET A 162 -11.56 15.13 26.58
CA MET A 162 -10.80 13.94 26.99
C MET A 162 -11.32 12.66 26.33
N THR A 163 -12.63 12.50 26.21
CA THR A 163 -13.26 11.34 25.54
C THR A 163 -12.88 11.29 24.05
N ILE A 164 -12.92 12.43 23.37
CA ILE A 164 -12.51 12.52 21.96
C ILE A 164 -11.03 12.17 21.82
N LEU A 165 -10.15 12.72 22.68
CA LEU A 165 -8.73 12.39 22.67
C LEU A 165 -8.51 10.88 22.87
N LEU A 166 -9.18 10.29 23.86
CA LEU A 166 -9.10 8.86 24.14
C LEU A 166 -9.58 8.03 22.94
N ALA A 167 -10.72 8.40 22.34
CA ALA A 167 -11.26 7.74 21.15
C ALA A 167 -10.28 7.78 19.96
N VAL A 168 -9.64 8.93 19.73
CA VAL A 168 -8.61 9.10 18.69
C VAL A 168 -7.38 8.23 18.97
N LEU A 169 -6.89 8.21 20.22
CA LEU A 169 -5.75 7.38 20.60
C LEU A 169 -6.05 5.88 20.44
N ILE A 170 -7.24 5.42 20.87
CA ILE A 170 -7.69 4.05 20.68
C ILE A 170 -7.81 3.72 19.18
N MET A 171 -8.39 4.63 18.39
CA MET A 171 -8.50 4.46 16.95
C MET A 171 -7.13 4.24 16.31
N PHE A 172 -6.14 5.08 16.61
CA PHE A 172 -4.78 4.89 16.08
C PHE A 172 -4.11 3.63 16.59
N ALA A 173 -4.26 3.31 17.89
CA ALA A 173 -3.67 2.12 18.49
C ALA A 173 -4.17 0.81 17.87
N LEU A 174 -5.44 0.76 17.44
CA LEU A 174 -6.05 -0.42 16.82
C LEU A 174 -5.92 -0.42 15.28
N LEU A 175 -6.03 0.75 14.64
CA LEU A 175 -5.97 0.85 13.19
C LEU A 175 -4.56 0.69 12.64
N LEU A 176 -3.55 1.24 13.32
CA LEU A 176 -2.16 1.17 12.85
C LEU A 176 -1.66 -0.27 12.66
N PRO A 177 -1.84 -1.21 13.61
CA PRO A 177 -1.51 -2.61 13.39
C PRO A 177 -2.26 -3.25 12.22
N ALA A 178 -3.53 -2.90 12.02
CA ALA A 178 -4.34 -3.41 10.91
C ALA A 178 -3.81 -2.90 9.56
N VAL A 179 -3.45 -1.62 9.48
CA VAL A 179 -2.80 -1.03 8.29
C VAL A 179 -1.45 -1.68 8.03
N MET A 180 -0.60 -1.86 9.05
CA MET A 180 0.69 -2.56 8.90
C MET A 180 0.50 -4.00 8.39
N ALA A 181 -0.55 -4.68 8.82
CA ALA A 181 -0.84 -6.05 8.38
C ALA A 181 -1.25 -6.12 6.90
N ILE A 182 -1.97 -5.13 6.37
CA ILE A 182 -2.41 -5.17 4.97
C ILE A 182 -1.39 -4.53 3.99
N TRP A 183 -0.48 -3.67 4.47
CA TRP A 183 0.37 -2.82 3.65
C TRP A 183 1.19 -3.56 2.59
N LEU A 184 1.86 -4.64 2.98
CA LEU A 184 2.68 -5.47 2.11
C LEU A 184 2.08 -6.88 1.89
N ALA A 185 0.80 -7.10 2.30
CA ALA A 185 0.17 -8.40 2.17
C ALA A 185 -0.03 -8.80 0.69
N ALA A 186 -0.43 -7.86 -0.18
CA ALA A 186 -0.69 -8.15 -1.58
C ALA A 186 0.53 -8.75 -2.32
N PRO A 187 1.74 -8.14 -2.29
CA PRO A 187 2.91 -8.75 -2.91
C PRO A 187 3.33 -10.06 -2.26
N LEU A 188 3.15 -10.26 -0.95
CA LEU A 188 3.44 -11.52 -0.28
C LEU A 188 2.51 -12.65 -0.73
N VAL A 189 1.23 -12.36 -1.00
CA VAL A 189 0.29 -13.33 -1.56
C VAL A 189 0.66 -13.70 -2.99
N VAL A 190 0.92 -12.70 -3.85
CA VAL A 190 1.08 -12.93 -5.30
C VAL A 190 2.45 -13.47 -5.64
N PHE A 191 3.52 -12.99 -4.99
CA PHE A 191 4.88 -13.39 -5.36
C PHE A 191 5.43 -14.57 -4.56
N HIS A 192 4.87 -14.85 -3.36
CA HIS A 192 5.35 -15.92 -2.47
C HIS A 192 4.28 -16.93 -2.09
N GLU A 193 3.11 -16.83 -2.71
CA GLU A 193 2.00 -17.78 -2.52
C GLU A 193 1.52 -17.93 -1.06
N HIS A 194 1.79 -16.95 -0.20
CA HIS A 194 1.36 -16.99 1.18
C HIS A 194 -0.18 -17.02 1.30
N GLY A 195 -0.69 -17.71 2.30
CA GLY A 195 -2.09 -17.62 2.72
C GLY A 195 -2.40 -16.23 3.31
N ALA A 196 -3.68 -15.84 3.38
CA ALA A 196 -4.08 -14.50 3.81
C ALA A 196 -3.51 -14.11 5.20
N ILE A 197 -3.66 -15.00 6.19
CA ILE A 197 -3.17 -14.75 7.55
C ILE A 197 -1.63 -14.70 7.60
N GLU A 198 -0.97 -15.56 6.85
CA GLU A 198 0.49 -15.60 6.77
C GLU A 198 1.04 -14.33 6.13
N ALA A 199 0.46 -13.88 5.00
CA ALA A 199 0.83 -12.64 4.33
C ALA A 199 0.62 -11.43 5.24
N MET A 200 -0.51 -11.35 5.97
CA MET A 200 -0.78 -10.27 6.92
C MET A 200 0.19 -10.28 8.10
N LYS A 201 0.52 -11.44 8.66
CA LYS A 201 1.54 -11.57 9.72
C LYS A 201 2.93 -11.18 9.20
N GLY A 202 3.28 -11.63 8.00
CA GLY A 202 4.53 -11.25 7.33
C GLY A 202 4.62 -9.74 7.13
N SER A 203 3.57 -9.12 6.56
CA SER A 203 3.48 -7.67 6.36
C SER A 203 3.64 -6.90 7.67
N PHE A 204 2.91 -7.29 8.72
CA PHE A 204 3.01 -6.69 10.04
C PHE A 204 4.44 -6.77 10.60
N ALA A 205 5.06 -7.94 10.55
CA ALA A 205 6.43 -8.14 11.03
C ALA A 205 7.45 -7.29 10.25
N GLY A 206 7.33 -7.21 8.92
CA GLY A 206 8.17 -6.36 8.09
C GLY A 206 8.02 -4.88 8.39
N CYS A 207 6.78 -4.40 8.54
CA CYS A 207 6.51 -3.02 8.94
C CYS A 207 7.03 -2.71 10.35
N LEU A 208 6.83 -3.63 11.32
CA LEU A 208 7.29 -3.44 12.70
C LEU A 208 8.81 -3.34 12.80
N LYS A 209 9.55 -4.13 12.01
CA LYS A 209 11.03 -4.04 11.94
C LYS A 209 11.51 -2.74 11.30
N ASN A 210 10.65 -2.06 10.52
CA ASN A 210 10.98 -0.90 9.70
C ASN A 210 10.18 0.35 10.06
N ILE A 211 9.84 0.54 11.35
CA ILE A 211 9.07 1.70 11.81
C ILE A 211 9.74 3.02 11.42
N LEU A 212 11.07 3.14 11.61
CA LEU A 212 11.80 4.38 11.28
C LEU A 212 11.81 4.68 9.78
N PRO A 213 12.14 3.73 8.86
CA PRO A 213 11.97 3.96 7.42
C PRO A 213 10.53 4.34 7.04
N PHE A 214 9.53 3.65 7.58
CA PHE A 214 8.12 3.97 7.30
C PHE A 214 7.69 5.32 7.88
N LEU A 215 8.27 5.77 8.99
CA LEU A 215 8.02 7.11 9.51
C LEU A 215 8.57 8.18 8.56
N VAL A 216 9.82 8.06 8.11
CA VAL A 216 10.40 8.96 7.09
C VAL A 216 9.56 8.95 5.82
N TYR A 217 9.22 7.76 5.32
CA TYR A 217 8.37 7.57 4.15
C TYR A 217 7.03 8.30 4.29
N SER A 218 6.35 8.12 5.43
CA SER A 218 5.04 8.74 5.69
C SER A 218 5.12 10.27 5.78
N VAL A 219 6.16 10.82 6.44
CA VAL A 219 6.36 12.27 6.53
C VAL A 219 6.60 12.87 5.15
N VAL A 220 7.46 12.27 4.35
CA VAL A 220 7.75 12.76 2.99
C VAL A 220 6.52 12.67 2.09
N LEU A 221 5.80 11.55 2.12
CA LEU A 221 4.56 11.40 1.37
C LEU A 221 3.48 12.39 1.80
N PHE A 222 3.40 12.69 3.10
CA PHE A 222 2.46 13.68 3.62
C PHE A 222 2.74 15.07 3.03
N VAL A 223 4.02 15.48 2.98
CA VAL A 223 4.42 16.75 2.35
C VAL A 223 4.07 16.74 0.85
N PHE A 224 4.36 15.64 0.15
CA PHE A 224 4.02 15.52 -1.28
C PHE A 224 2.51 15.47 -1.52
N ALA A 225 1.73 14.87 -0.61
CA ALA A 225 0.28 14.85 -0.70
C ALA A 225 -0.31 16.27 -0.58
N ILE A 226 0.21 17.08 0.34
CA ILE A 226 -0.17 18.51 0.43
C ILE A 226 0.15 19.20 -0.90
N ALA A 227 1.39 19.07 -1.40
CA ALA A 227 1.79 19.69 -2.65
C ALA A 227 0.96 19.22 -3.86
N ALA A 228 0.61 17.92 -3.91
CA ALA A 228 -0.21 17.33 -4.97
C ALA A 228 -1.67 17.82 -4.94
N THR A 229 -2.17 18.22 -3.79
CA THR A 229 -3.54 18.72 -3.62
C THR A 229 -3.69 20.18 -4.05
N LEU A 230 -2.61 21.00 -3.92
CA LEU A 230 -2.65 22.42 -4.26
C LEU A 230 -3.11 22.71 -5.71
N PRO A 231 -2.64 22.02 -6.76
CA PRO A 231 -3.10 22.24 -8.13
C PRO A 231 -4.42 21.48 -8.41
N LEU A 232 -5.49 21.75 -7.63
CA LEU A 232 -6.81 21.13 -7.79
C LEU A 232 -6.76 19.59 -7.83
N MET A 233 -5.92 18.99 -7.00
CA MET A 233 -5.67 17.53 -6.93
C MET A 233 -5.01 16.90 -8.18
N LEU A 234 -4.63 17.68 -9.21
CA LEU A 234 -3.98 17.14 -10.40
C LEU A 234 -2.63 16.48 -10.09
N GLY A 235 -1.93 16.91 -9.04
CA GLY A 235 -0.70 16.29 -8.58
C GLY A 235 -0.85 14.81 -8.19
N TRP A 236 -2.07 14.37 -7.84
CA TRP A 236 -2.34 12.97 -7.54
C TRP A 236 -2.25 12.04 -8.75
N LEU A 237 -2.37 12.55 -9.98
CA LEU A 237 -2.12 11.77 -11.20
C LEU A 237 -0.65 11.32 -11.32
N VAL A 238 0.25 12.03 -10.63
CA VAL A 238 1.69 11.68 -10.57
C VAL A 238 2.00 11.00 -9.24
N LEU A 239 1.54 11.57 -8.13
CA LEU A 239 1.83 11.03 -6.80
C LEU A 239 1.20 9.65 -6.59
N GLY A 240 0.03 9.38 -7.13
CA GLY A 240 -0.65 8.08 -7.04
C GLY A 240 0.19 6.93 -7.61
N PRO A 241 0.63 7.01 -8.86
CA PRO A 241 1.57 6.04 -9.43
C PRO A 241 2.88 5.90 -8.64
N VAL A 242 3.49 7.03 -8.28
CA VAL A 242 4.74 7.03 -7.50
C VAL A 242 4.56 6.36 -6.15
N PHE A 243 3.46 6.64 -5.48
CA PHE A 243 3.08 5.95 -4.23
C PHE A 243 2.95 4.44 -4.44
N ALA A 244 2.18 4.00 -5.44
CA ALA A 244 1.97 2.58 -5.72
C ALA A 244 3.29 1.86 -6.05
N ALA A 245 4.15 2.47 -6.87
CA ALA A 245 5.47 1.94 -7.21
C ALA A 245 6.43 1.97 -6.01
N SER A 246 6.33 2.95 -5.11
CA SER A 246 7.16 3.00 -3.90
C SER A 246 6.78 1.92 -2.87
N VAL A 247 5.52 1.48 -2.83
CA VAL A 247 5.11 0.31 -2.04
C VAL A 247 5.80 -0.95 -2.57
N TYR A 248 5.88 -1.12 -3.90
CA TYR A 248 6.65 -2.21 -4.50
C TYR A 248 8.16 -2.12 -4.17
N ALA A 249 8.75 -0.93 -4.25
CA ALA A 249 10.14 -0.71 -3.88
C ALA A 249 10.41 -1.08 -2.41
N SER A 250 9.52 -0.69 -1.49
CA SER A 250 9.62 -1.05 -0.07
C SER A 250 9.49 -2.57 0.17
N TYR A 251 8.56 -3.25 -0.56
CA TYR A 251 8.45 -4.69 -0.52
C TYR A 251 9.76 -5.35 -0.98
N ARG A 252 10.30 -4.94 -2.13
CA ARG A 252 11.54 -5.48 -2.69
C ARG A 252 12.71 -5.31 -1.72
N ASP A 253 12.88 -4.13 -1.16
CA ASP A 253 13.95 -3.82 -0.21
C ASP A 253 13.83 -4.62 1.09
N ILE A 254 12.63 -4.79 1.64
CA ILE A 254 12.41 -5.46 2.91
C ILE A 254 12.49 -6.99 2.77
N TYR A 255 11.95 -7.56 1.69
CA TYR A 255 11.77 -9.02 1.59
C TYR A 255 12.70 -9.73 0.62
N LEU A 256 13.42 -9.00 -0.22
CA LEU A 256 14.33 -9.60 -1.17
C LEU A 256 15.79 -9.27 -0.82
N LYS A 257 16.64 -10.29 -0.91
CA LYS A 257 18.08 -10.15 -0.75
C LYS A 257 18.74 -10.63 -2.03
N LEU A 258 19.51 -9.75 -2.69
CA LEU A 258 20.32 -10.14 -3.86
C LEU A 258 21.29 -11.24 -3.46
N ARG A 259 21.35 -12.32 -4.26
CA ARG A 259 22.42 -13.31 -4.17
C ARG A 259 23.73 -12.63 -4.58
N GLN A 260 24.69 -12.64 -3.67
CA GLN A 260 26.06 -12.22 -3.94
C GLN A 260 26.78 -13.28 -4.77
#